data_07b7c8770959221148b584b0d2a60cb5
#
_entry.id   07b7c8770959221148b584b0d2a60cb5
#
_cell.length_a   1.000
_cell.length_b   1.000
_cell.length_c   1.000
_cell.angle_alpha   90.00
_cell.angle_beta   90.00
_cell.angle_gamma   90.00
#
_symmetry.space_group_name_H-M   'P 1'
#
loop_
_entity.id
_entity.type
_entity.pdbx_description
1 polymer ?
#
loop_
_entity_poly.entity_id
_entity_poly.type
_entity_poly.pdbx_seq_one_letter_code
_entity_poly.pdbx_strand_id
1 'polypeptide(L)'
;DALAKRNEDLDKGVAAVEEAVETRAGLDRLLDLERTLGAHREEIDGWQAATKARAETLEARVAELTLLKETWDLTLESARNEKAPDAVLDRVRDVRKDVRAVQGKIQDERSAALTQQGDVARLWTTISLLLDNVSRARWEIRGRLFEADRRPLWIAARKAQSVDSVLKRVRDASKRDLDSLRSFAALSVDRIRLHGLLFA
;
A
#
# COMPACT_ATOMS: atom_id res chain seq x y z
N ASP A 1 -15.55 -8.49 -5.46
CA ASP A 1 -14.57 -9.25 -6.29
C ASP A 1 -13.14 -8.67 -6.27
N ALA A 2 -12.94 -7.37 -6.53
CA ALA A 2 -11.60 -6.77 -6.58
C ALA A 2 -10.85 -6.86 -5.24
N LEU A 3 -11.51 -6.57 -4.11
CA LEU A 3 -10.91 -6.67 -2.77
C LEU A 3 -10.56 -8.12 -2.39
N ALA A 4 -11.42 -9.09 -2.73
CA ALA A 4 -11.17 -10.50 -2.45
C ALA A 4 -9.94 -11.01 -3.23
N LYS A 5 -9.86 -10.66 -4.53
CA LYS A 5 -8.69 -10.98 -5.36
C LYS A 5 -7.41 -10.35 -4.79
N ARG A 6 -7.50 -9.11 -4.31
CA ARG A 6 -6.35 -8.41 -3.76
C ARG A 6 -5.89 -9.01 -2.42
N ASN A 7 -6.80 -9.48 -1.58
CA ASN A 7 -6.45 -10.24 -0.39
C ASN A 7 -5.63 -11.49 -0.75
N GLU A 8 -6.07 -12.26 -1.75
CA GLU A 8 -5.34 -13.43 -2.23
C GLU A 8 -3.94 -13.08 -2.77
N ASP A 9 -3.83 -11.99 -3.54
CA ASP A 9 -2.54 -11.52 -4.07
C ASP A 9 -1.61 -11.06 -2.93
N LEU A 10 -2.15 -10.47 -1.86
CA LEU A 10 -1.40 -10.10 -0.67
C LEU A 10 -0.94 -11.30 0.14
N ASP A 11 -1.79 -12.31 0.31
CA ASP A 11 -1.41 -13.55 0.99
C ASP A 11 -0.23 -14.24 0.27
N LYS A 12 -0.25 -14.24 -1.07
CA LYS A 12 0.91 -14.67 -1.87
C LYS A 12 2.14 -13.78 -1.65
N GLY A 13 1.93 -12.48 -1.54
CA GLY A 13 2.98 -11.50 -1.23
C GLY A 13 3.60 -11.72 0.14
N VAL A 14 2.78 -12.02 1.16
CA VAL A 14 3.24 -12.37 2.51
C VAL A 14 4.14 -13.60 2.44
N ALA A 15 3.66 -14.69 1.85
CA ALA A 15 4.42 -15.93 1.72
C ALA A 15 5.75 -15.71 0.96
N ALA A 16 5.73 -14.91 -0.12
CA ALA A 16 6.94 -14.60 -0.89
C ALA A 16 7.97 -13.77 -0.09
N VAL A 17 7.50 -12.84 0.77
CA VAL A 17 8.38 -12.05 1.63
C VAL A 17 8.96 -12.92 2.74
N GLU A 18 8.15 -13.76 3.39
CA GLU A 18 8.59 -14.69 4.42
C GLU A 18 9.65 -15.65 3.86
N GLU A 19 9.38 -16.28 2.73
CA GLU A 19 10.35 -17.14 2.03
C GLU A 19 11.65 -16.39 1.69
N ALA A 20 11.54 -15.17 1.18
CA ALA A 20 12.72 -14.37 0.81
C ALA A 20 13.56 -13.99 2.04
N VAL A 21 12.94 -13.74 3.18
CA VAL A 21 13.63 -13.44 4.44
C VAL A 21 14.27 -14.70 5.01
N GLU A 22 13.55 -15.83 5.06
CA GLU A 22 14.05 -17.10 5.58
C GLU A 22 15.21 -17.66 4.75
N THR A 23 15.07 -17.65 3.43
CA THR A 23 16.11 -18.15 2.50
C THR A 23 17.27 -17.18 2.31
N ARG A 24 17.21 -16.00 2.94
CA ARG A 24 18.18 -14.91 2.73
C ARG A 24 18.35 -14.61 1.23
N ALA A 25 17.24 -14.41 0.56
CA ALA A 25 17.19 -14.13 -0.87
C ALA A 25 18.15 -13.00 -1.26
N GLY A 26 18.67 -13.07 -2.48
CA GLY A 26 19.56 -12.05 -3.01
C GLY A 26 18.90 -10.68 -3.12
N LEU A 27 19.72 -9.63 -3.20
CA LEU A 27 19.27 -8.23 -3.27
C LEU A 27 18.28 -8.00 -4.42
N ASP A 28 18.48 -8.64 -5.57
CA ASP A 28 17.61 -8.48 -6.75
C ASP A 28 16.19 -8.97 -6.47
N ARG A 29 16.04 -10.09 -5.76
CA ARG A 29 14.71 -10.62 -5.38
C ARG A 29 13.99 -9.67 -4.43
N LEU A 30 14.69 -9.09 -3.47
CA LEU A 30 14.10 -8.10 -2.54
C LEU A 30 13.70 -6.80 -3.25
N LEU A 31 14.47 -6.36 -4.25
CA LEU A 31 14.13 -5.19 -5.06
C LEU A 31 12.87 -5.42 -5.93
N ASP A 32 12.72 -6.63 -6.47
CA ASP A 32 11.52 -6.98 -7.23
C ASP A 32 10.28 -7.06 -6.34
N LEU A 33 10.40 -7.63 -5.14
CA LEU A 33 9.32 -7.63 -4.14
C LEU A 33 8.95 -6.21 -3.72
N GLU A 34 9.93 -5.35 -3.44
CA GLU A 34 9.70 -3.93 -3.09
C GLU A 34 8.94 -3.20 -4.19
N ARG A 35 9.32 -3.41 -5.47
CA ARG A 35 8.64 -2.80 -6.62
C ARG A 35 7.20 -3.27 -6.75
N THR A 36 6.97 -4.57 -6.62
CA THR A 36 5.63 -5.18 -6.73
C THR A 36 4.72 -4.70 -5.60
N LEU A 37 5.21 -4.73 -4.36
CA LEU A 37 4.46 -4.24 -3.20
C LEU A 37 4.23 -2.73 -3.26
N GLY A 38 5.19 -1.96 -3.80
CA GLY A 38 5.04 -0.52 -4.02
C GLY A 38 3.90 -0.20 -4.99
N ALA A 39 3.80 -0.92 -6.10
CA ALA A 39 2.69 -0.76 -7.05
C ALA A 39 1.33 -1.11 -6.41
N HIS A 40 1.27 -2.16 -5.59
CA HIS A 40 0.06 -2.50 -4.85
C HIS A 40 -0.32 -1.43 -3.81
N ARG A 41 0.66 -0.82 -3.15
CA ARG A 41 0.42 0.27 -2.21
C ARG A 41 -0.20 1.48 -2.88
N GLU A 42 0.33 1.91 -4.04
CA GLU A 42 -0.23 3.04 -4.80
C GLU A 42 -1.69 2.81 -5.18
N GLU A 43 -2.03 1.59 -5.59
CA GLU A 43 -3.41 1.23 -5.91
C GLU A 43 -4.33 1.29 -4.68
N ILE A 44 -3.87 0.79 -3.52
CA ILE A 44 -4.62 0.83 -2.27
C ILE A 44 -4.76 2.25 -1.73
N ASP A 45 -3.75 3.11 -1.90
CA ASP A 45 -3.84 4.55 -1.58
C ASP A 45 -4.97 5.21 -2.40
N GLY A 46 -5.10 4.87 -3.68
CA GLY A 46 -6.22 5.30 -4.51
C GLY A 46 -7.58 4.82 -4.00
N TRP A 47 -7.68 3.55 -3.59
CA TRP A 47 -8.93 3.02 -3.01
C TRP A 47 -9.27 3.65 -1.67
N GLN A 48 -8.27 3.92 -0.83
CA GLN A 48 -8.46 4.61 0.45
C GLN A 48 -9.05 6.01 0.24
N ALA A 49 -8.52 6.77 -0.71
CA ALA A 49 -9.04 8.08 -1.07
C ALA A 49 -10.48 7.99 -1.59
N ALA A 50 -10.76 7.05 -2.49
CA ALA A 50 -12.08 6.85 -3.08
C ALA A 50 -13.14 6.42 -2.05
N THR A 51 -12.81 5.46 -1.17
CA THR A 51 -13.75 4.99 -0.13
C THR A 51 -14.01 6.07 0.91
N LYS A 52 -13.01 6.88 1.28
CA LYS A 52 -13.15 8.02 2.16
C LYS A 52 -14.11 9.08 1.56
N ALA A 53 -13.87 9.49 0.32
CA ALA A 53 -14.72 10.47 -0.37
C ALA A 53 -16.17 9.97 -0.51
N ARG A 54 -16.37 8.68 -0.76
CA ARG A 54 -17.70 8.07 -0.79
C ARG A 54 -18.38 8.12 0.58
N ALA A 55 -17.68 7.79 1.65
CA ALA A 55 -18.22 7.84 3.01
C ALA A 55 -18.64 9.27 3.39
N GLU A 56 -17.80 10.28 3.11
CA GLU A 56 -18.09 11.70 3.34
C GLU A 56 -19.33 12.16 2.55
N THR A 57 -19.45 11.75 1.29
CA THR A 57 -20.62 12.06 0.45
C THR A 57 -21.91 11.46 1.04
N LEU A 58 -21.86 10.20 1.48
CA LEU A 58 -23.02 9.54 2.07
C LEU A 58 -23.39 10.18 3.43
N GLU A 59 -22.41 10.59 4.21
CA GLU A 59 -22.66 11.31 5.48
C GLU A 59 -23.36 12.65 5.27
N ALA A 60 -22.93 13.44 4.28
CA ALA A 60 -23.61 14.68 3.90
C ALA A 60 -25.08 14.41 3.47
N ARG A 61 -25.32 13.36 2.69
CA ARG A 61 -26.69 12.98 2.29
C ARG A 61 -27.56 12.54 3.47
N VAL A 62 -26.99 11.83 4.44
CA VAL A 62 -27.71 11.47 5.67
C VAL A 62 -28.12 12.72 6.43
N ALA A 63 -27.24 13.71 6.55
CA ALA A 63 -27.54 14.97 7.20
C ALA A 63 -28.69 15.74 6.49
N GLU A 64 -28.63 15.84 5.14
CA GLU A 64 -29.70 16.47 4.34
C GLU A 64 -31.05 15.77 4.52
N LEU A 65 -31.07 14.43 4.47
CA LEU A 65 -32.31 13.65 4.66
C LEU A 65 -32.85 13.78 6.09
N THR A 66 -31.98 13.97 7.07
CA THR A 66 -32.42 14.20 8.46
C THR A 66 -33.12 15.54 8.58
N LEU A 67 -32.57 16.60 8.01
CA LEU A 67 -33.22 17.91 7.96
C LEU A 67 -34.55 17.87 7.19
N LEU A 68 -34.57 17.17 6.06
CA LEU A 68 -35.77 17.00 5.25
C LEU A 68 -36.87 16.27 6.05
N LYS A 69 -36.50 15.19 6.75
CA LYS A 69 -37.41 14.46 7.62
C LYS A 69 -38.00 15.36 8.72
N GLU A 70 -37.18 16.13 9.40
CA GLU A 70 -37.62 17.10 10.44
C GLU A 70 -38.59 18.12 9.86
N THR A 71 -38.29 18.67 8.69
CA THR A 71 -39.18 19.61 7.99
C THR A 71 -40.54 18.99 7.70
N TRP A 72 -40.59 17.77 7.20
CA TRP A 72 -41.85 17.08 6.92
C TRP A 72 -42.59 16.63 8.20
N ASP A 73 -41.88 16.35 9.29
CA ASP A 73 -42.46 16.06 10.59
C ASP A 73 -43.19 17.33 11.13
N LEU A 74 -42.54 18.48 11.06
CA LEU A 74 -43.16 19.77 11.43
C LEU A 74 -44.31 20.17 10.50
N THR A 75 -44.17 19.95 9.20
CA THR A 75 -45.24 20.20 8.21
C THR A 75 -46.48 19.38 8.52
N LEU A 76 -46.31 18.11 8.90
CA LEU A 76 -47.47 17.27 9.27
C LEU A 76 -48.13 17.78 10.55
N GLU A 77 -47.37 18.22 11.52
CA GLU A 77 -47.88 18.75 12.77
C GLU A 77 -48.65 20.06 12.52
N SER A 78 -48.12 20.98 11.73
CA SER A 78 -48.81 22.23 11.34
C SER A 78 -50.09 21.93 10.58
N ALA A 79 -50.05 21.08 9.57
CA ALA A 79 -51.25 20.69 8.78
C ALA A 79 -52.37 20.07 9.65
N ARG A 80 -52.01 19.31 10.68
CA ARG A 80 -52.98 18.79 11.66
C ARG A 80 -53.58 19.88 12.53
N ASN A 81 -52.76 20.79 13.04
CA ASN A 81 -53.20 21.89 13.89
C ASN A 81 -54.13 22.86 13.14
N GLU A 82 -53.85 23.06 11.85
CA GLU A 82 -54.62 23.89 10.95
C GLU A 82 -55.87 23.19 10.38
N LYS A 83 -56.09 21.94 10.76
CA LYS A 83 -57.23 21.10 10.28
C LYS A 83 -57.27 21.01 8.74
N ALA A 84 -56.07 20.79 8.13
CA ALA A 84 -55.98 20.63 6.70
C ALA A 84 -56.81 19.45 6.19
N PRO A 85 -57.29 19.48 4.93
CA PRO A 85 -58.07 18.36 4.33
C PRO A 85 -57.30 17.04 4.36
N ASP A 86 -58.00 15.93 4.54
CA ASP A 86 -57.37 14.60 4.63
C ASP A 86 -56.45 14.28 3.45
N ALA A 87 -56.81 14.68 2.24
CA ALA A 87 -56.00 14.50 1.05
C ALA A 87 -54.59 15.18 1.18
N VAL A 88 -54.49 16.30 1.88
CA VAL A 88 -53.21 16.97 2.14
C VAL A 88 -52.44 16.21 3.22
N LEU A 89 -53.10 15.75 4.27
CA LEU A 89 -52.48 15.00 5.35
C LEU A 89 -51.93 13.67 4.81
N ASP A 90 -52.66 13.00 3.95
CA ASP A 90 -52.23 11.72 3.31
C ASP A 90 -51.00 11.97 2.41
N ARG A 91 -51.00 13.05 1.63
CA ARG A 91 -49.85 13.37 0.77
C ARG A 91 -48.60 13.65 1.61
N VAL A 92 -48.71 14.36 2.71
CA VAL A 92 -47.58 14.64 3.62
C VAL A 92 -47.10 13.32 4.26
N ARG A 93 -47.99 12.43 4.64
CA ARG A 93 -47.61 11.09 5.18
C ARG A 93 -46.88 10.26 4.16
N ASP A 94 -47.28 10.26 2.89
CA ASP A 94 -46.63 9.54 1.81
C ASP A 94 -45.21 10.05 1.60
N VAL A 95 -45.02 11.38 1.49
CA VAL A 95 -43.69 11.97 1.36
C VAL A 95 -42.78 11.61 2.55
N ARG A 96 -43.28 11.65 3.78
CA ARG A 96 -42.53 11.23 4.98
C ARG A 96 -42.11 9.77 4.92
N LYS A 97 -43.02 8.90 4.41
CA LYS A 97 -42.71 7.48 4.21
C LYS A 97 -41.57 7.31 3.21
N ASP A 98 -41.62 8.04 2.09
CA ASP A 98 -40.59 7.99 1.05
C ASP A 98 -39.26 8.49 1.57
N VAL A 99 -39.23 9.63 2.28
CA VAL A 99 -38.01 10.18 2.90
C VAL A 99 -37.38 9.17 3.87
N ARG A 100 -38.17 8.50 4.71
CA ARG A 100 -37.66 7.48 5.63
C ARG A 100 -37.09 6.26 4.89
N ALA A 101 -37.75 5.84 3.81
CA ALA A 101 -37.28 4.72 3.00
C ALA A 101 -35.94 5.02 2.32
N VAL A 102 -35.78 6.25 1.79
CA VAL A 102 -34.51 6.71 1.20
C VAL A 102 -33.45 6.85 2.28
N GLN A 103 -33.77 7.41 3.44
CA GLN A 103 -32.83 7.54 4.57
C GLN A 103 -32.30 6.16 5.00
N GLY A 104 -33.17 5.15 5.11
CA GLY A 104 -32.74 3.78 5.41
C GLY A 104 -31.73 3.24 4.40
N LYS A 105 -32.03 3.36 3.11
CA LYS A 105 -31.11 2.92 2.03
C LYS A 105 -29.74 3.62 2.09
N ILE A 106 -29.72 4.93 2.30
CA ILE A 106 -28.47 5.70 2.40
C ILE A 106 -27.67 5.31 3.66
N GLN A 107 -28.34 4.99 4.77
CA GLN A 107 -27.66 4.48 5.97
C GLN A 107 -27.04 3.11 5.74
N ASP A 108 -27.73 2.21 5.02
CA ASP A 108 -27.19 0.90 4.65
C ASP A 108 -25.97 1.05 3.73
N GLU A 109 -26.06 1.92 2.72
CA GLU A 109 -24.92 2.22 1.84
C GLU A 109 -23.75 2.83 2.60
N ARG A 110 -23.99 3.71 3.55
CA ARG A 110 -22.95 4.29 4.42
C ARG A 110 -22.28 3.20 5.25
N SER A 111 -23.04 2.29 5.83
CA SER A 111 -22.51 1.18 6.61
C SER A 111 -21.62 0.28 5.75
N ALA A 112 -22.05 -0.03 4.52
CA ALA A 112 -21.25 -0.79 3.56
C ALA A 112 -19.97 -0.04 3.16
N ALA A 113 -20.03 1.27 2.92
CA ALA A 113 -18.85 2.09 2.59
C ALA A 113 -17.83 2.14 3.74
N LEU A 114 -18.28 2.24 4.99
CA LEU A 114 -17.43 2.21 6.17
C LEU A 114 -16.76 0.82 6.36
N THR A 115 -17.48 -0.26 6.08
CA THR A 115 -16.91 -1.61 6.08
C THR A 115 -15.81 -1.73 5.03
N GLN A 116 -16.07 -1.29 3.79
CA GLN A 116 -15.05 -1.27 2.73
C GLN A 116 -13.83 -0.42 3.11
N GLN A 117 -14.04 0.73 3.73
CA GLN A 117 -12.94 1.57 4.22
C GLN A 117 -12.08 0.84 5.25
N GLY A 118 -12.71 0.10 6.18
CA GLY A 118 -12.00 -0.73 7.15
C GLY A 118 -11.19 -1.85 6.49
N ASP A 119 -11.73 -2.50 5.45
CA ASP A 119 -11.01 -3.52 4.69
C ASP A 119 -9.80 -2.96 3.96
N VAL A 120 -9.98 -1.82 3.27
CA VAL A 120 -8.88 -1.12 2.60
C VAL A 120 -7.79 -0.68 3.57
N ALA A 121 -8.17 -0.18 4.76
CA ALA A 121 -7.20 0.20 5.79
C ALA A 121 -6.38 -0.98 6.30
N ARG A 122 -7.00 -2.17 6.44
CA ARG A 122 -6.29 -3.41 6.79
C ARG A 122 -5.28 -3.81 5.71
N LEU A 123 -5.68 -3.79 4.44
CA LEU A 123 -4.80 -4.06 3.31
C LEU A 123 -3.60 -3.11 3.28
N TRP A 124 -3.85 -1.82 3.49
CA TRP A 124 -2.80 -0.81 3.56
C TRP A 124 -1.78 -1.08 4.67
N THR A 125 -2.27 -1.45 5.86
CA THR A 125 -1.42 -1.82 7.00
C THR A 125 -0.56 -3.03 6.68
N THR A 126 -1.14 -4.08 6.10
CA THR A 126 -0.42 -5.30 5.72
C THR A 126 0.68 -5.00 4.71
N ILE A 127 0.39 -4.27 3.64
CA ILE A 127 1.40 -3.89 2.64
C ILE A 127 2.52 -3.04 3.26
N SER A 128 2.17 -2.10 4.14
CA SER A 128 3.16 -1.25 4.80
C SER A 128 4.12 -2.07 5.66
N LEU A 129 3.62 -3.06 6.39
CA LEU A 129 4.43 -4.00 7.17
C LEU A 129 5.34 -4.87 6.28
N LEU A 130 4.82 -5.35 5.14
CA LEU A 130 5.62 -6.13 4.19
C LEU A 130 6.75 -5.30 3.58
N LEU A 131 6.48 -4.07 3.17
CA LEU A 131 7.49 -3.15 2.66
C LEU A 131 8.57 -2.83 3.71
N ASP A 132 8.19 -2.67 4.98
CA ASP A 132 9.14 -2.46 6.08
C ASP A 132 10.03 -3.70 6.29
N ASN A 133 9.46 -4.90 6.24
CA ASN A 133 10.20 -6.15 6.34
C ASN A 133 11.20 -6.33 5.19
N VAL A 134 10.78 -6.07 3.95
CA VAL A 134 11.65 -6.12 2.77
C VAL A 134 12.78 -5.08 2.89
N SER A 135 12.46 -3.87 3.30
CA SER A 135 13.44 -2.80 3.52
C SER A 135 14.45 -3.18 4.58
N ARG A 136 14.01 -3.77 5.70
CA ARG A 136 14.88 -4.24 6.79
C ARG A 136 15.80 -5.36 6.32
N ALA A 137 15.27 -6.37 5.62
CA ALA A 137 16.07 -7.46 5.05
C ALA A 137 17.13 -6.93 4.07
N ARG A 138 16.77 -5.93 3.26
CA ARG A 138 17.69 -5.27 2.35
C ARG A 138 18.82 -4.52 3.07
N TRP A 139 18.51 -3.83 4.17
CA TRP A 139 19.49 -3.18 5.01
C TRP A 139 20.46 -4.17 5.67
N GLU A 140 19.96 -5.30 6.14
CA GLU A 140 20.79 -6.36 6.72
C GLU A 140 21.78 -6.94 5.69
N ILE A 141 21.31 -7.19 4.45
CA ILE A 141 22.21 -7.67 3.39
C ILE A 141 23.27 -6.63 3.06
N ARG A 142 22.90 -5.35 2.95
CA ARG A 142 23.86 -4.26 2.73
C ARG A 142 24.87 -4.14 3.87
N GLY A 143 24.40 -4.21 5.12
CA GLY A 143 25.29 -4.19 6.29
C GLY A 143 26.33 -5.30 6.22
N ARG A 144 25.90 -6.53 5.88
CA ARG A 144 26.82 -7.67 5.73
C ARG A 144 27.79 -7.55 4.56
N LEU A 145 27.39 -6.88 3.48
CA LEU A 145 28.32 -6.57 2.38
C LEU A 145 29.44 -5.61 2.82
N PHE A 146 29.17 -4.77 3.81
CA PHE A 146 30.16 -3.84 4.39
C PHE A 146 30.87 -4.40 5.63
N GLU A 147 30.24 -5.33 6.37
CA GLU A 147 30.90 -6.19 7.36
C GLU A 147 31.78 -7.21 6.65
N ALA A 148 32.57 -6.73 5.72
CA ALA A 148 33.41 -7.60 4.94
C ALA A 148 34.18 -8.53 5.86
N ASP A 149 34.13 -9.78 5.55
CA ASP A 149 35.07 -10.85 5.81
C ASP A 149 36.52 -10.46 5.39
N ARG A 150 36.83 -9.19 5.47
CA ARG A 150 38.12 -8.59 5.21
C ARG A 150 38.88 -8.58 6.53
N ARG A 151 39.38 -9.76 6.86
CA ARG A 151 40.62 -9.74 7.62
C ARG A 151 41.54 -8.80 6.85
N PRO A 152 42.01 -7.68 7.48
CA PRO A 152 42.82 -6.72 6.79
C PRO A 152 43.93 -7.43 6.02
N LEU A 153 44.19 -7.05 4.77
CA LEU A 153 45.16 -7.74 3.89
C LEU A 153 46.54 -7.92 4.58
N TRP A 154 46.90 -7.01 5.52
CA TRP A 154 48.14 -7.13 6.32
C TRP A 154 48.09 -8.30 7.32
N ILE A 155 46.94 -8.75 7.79
CA ILE A 155 46.83 -9.97 8.64
C ILE A 155 46.98 -11.21 7.78
N ALA A 156 46.40 -11.19 6.56
CA ALA A 156 46.56 -12.29 5.58
C ALA A 156 48.04 -12.34 5.10
N ALA A 157 48.68 -11.19 4.89
CA ALA A 157 50.08 -11.11 4.51
C ALA A 157 51.03 -11.67 5.58
N ARG A 158 50.73 -11.49 6.87
CA ARG A 158 51.54 -12.08 7.97
C ARG A 158 51.46 -13.61 8.05
N LYS A 159 50.38 -14.22 7.57
CA LYS A 159 50.21 -15.69 7.54
C LYS A 159 50.71 -16.34 6.24
N ALA A 160 51.00 -15.58 5.22
CA ALA A 160 51.46 -16.10 3.94
C ALA A 160 52.97 -16.39 4.04
N GLN A 161 53.32 -17.66 4.06
CA GLN A 161 54.70 -18.11 4.11
C GLN A 161 55.46 -17.93 2.78
N SER A 162 54.82 -17.43 1.72
CA SER A 162 55.49 -17.10 0.46
C SER A 162 54.84 -15.92 -0.24
N VAL A 163 55.66 -15.06 -0.84
CA VAL A 163 55.21 -13.87 -1.61
C VAL A 163 54.33 -14.25 -2.79
N ASP A 164 54.56 -15.42 -3.42
CA ASP A 164 53.81 -15.94 -4.55
C ASP A 164 52.36 -16.25 -4.19
N SER A 165 52.06 -16.76 -2.97
CA SER A 165 50.72 -17.05 -2.52
C SER A 165 49.95 -15.77 -2.23
N VAL A 166 50.60 -14.72 -1.81
CA VAL A 166 49.97 -13.39 -1.59
C VAL A 166 49.65 -12.73 -2.91
N LEU A 167 50.57 -12.70 -3.85
CA LEU A 167 50.38 -12.16 -5.20
C LEU A 167 49.23 -12.88 -5.96
N LYS A 168 49.15 -14.20 -5.85
CA LYS A 168 48.05 -14.96 -6.44
C LYS A 168 46.68 -14.60 -5.84
N ARG A 169 46.62 -14.47 -4.51
CA ARG A 169 45.37 -14.04 -3.82
C ARG A 169 44.97 -12.61 -4.13
N VAL A 170 45.91 -11.68 -4.20
CA VAL A 170 45.65 -10.30 -4.59
C VAL A 170 45.16 -10.23 -6.03
N ARG A 171 45.76 -11.01 -6.95
CA ARG A 171 45.34 -11.06 -8.35
C ARG A 171 43.95 -11.66 -8.51
N ASP A 172 43.61 -12.70 -7.74
CA ASP A 172 42.29 -13.34 -7.76
C ASP A 172 41.21 -12.47 -7.09
N ALA A 173 41.56 -11.71 -6.05
CA ALA A 173 40.68 -10.72 -5.44
C ALA A 173 40.41 -9.54 -6.40
N SER A 174 41.45 -8.99 -7.03
CA SER A 174 41.32 -7.90 -8.00
C SER A 174 40.50 -8.26 -9.22
N LYS A 175 40.56 -9.52 -9.69
CA LYS A 175 39.68 -10.01 -10.77
C LYS A 175 38.22 -10.04 -10.35
N ARG A 176 37.89 -10.53 -9.16
CA ARG A 176 36.50 -10.55 -8.64
C ARG A 176 35.96 -9.14 -8.42
N ASP A 177 36.78 -8.21 -7.89
CA ASP A 177 36.38 -6.84 -7.71
C ASP A 177 36.18 -6.11 -9.05
N LEU A 178 37.00 -6.40 -10.08
CA LEU A 178 36.81 -5.90 -11.44
C LEU A 178 35.56 -6.46 -12.12
N ASP A 179 35.23 -7.71 -11.90
CA ASP A 179 34.01 -8.34 -12.44
C ASP A 179 32.75 -7.78 -11.74
N SER A 180 32.83 -7.55 -10.42
CA SER A 180 31.74 -6.89 -9.69
C SER A 180 31.56 -5.41 -10.06
N LEU A 181 32.64 -4.69 -10.33
CA LEU A 181 32.60 -3.32 -10.84
C LEU A 181 32.10 -3.26 -12.28
N ARG A 182 32.43 -4.23 -13.12
CA ARG A 182 31.88 -4.31 -14.48
C ARG A 182 30.38 -4.61 -14.47
N SER A 183 29.90 -5.50 -13.61
CA SER A 183 28.48 -5.77 -13.46
C SER A 183 27.73 -4.55 -12.89
N PHE A 184 28.32 -3.83 -11.93
CA PHE A 184 27.79 -2.59 -11.40
C PHE A 184 27.77 -1.46 -12.44
N ALA A 185 28.82 -1.32 -13.24
CA ALA A 185 28.90 -0.33 -14.32
C ALA A 185 27.85 -0.66 -15.44
N ALA A 186 27.67 -1.92 -15.80
CA ALA A 186 26.64 -2.34 -16.76
C ALA A 186 25.22 -1.97 -16.29
N LEU A 187 24.93 -2.16 -15.01
CA LEU A 187 23.63 -1.79 -14.41
C LEU A 187 23.42 -0.26 -14.25
N SER A 188 24.52 0.50 -14.11
CA SER A 188 24.43 1.96 -13.95
C SER A 188 24.38 2.72 -15.26
N VAL A 189 24.94 2.19 -16.36
CA VAL A 189 24.93 2.82 -17.70
C VAL A 189 23.48 2.96 -18.23
N ASP A 190 22.60 2.00 -18.01
CA ASP A 190 21.21 2.10 -18.42
C ASP A 190 20.45 3.18 -17.64
N ARG A 191 20.76 3.41 -16.36
CA ARG A 191 20.18 4.50 -15.57
C ARG A 191 20.68 5.89 -15.99
N ILE A 192 21.95 5.99 -16.32
CA ILE A 192 22.56 7.26 -16.79
C ILE A 192 22.03 7.64 -18.17
N ARG A 193 21.81 6.69 -19.07
CA ARG A 193 21.15 6.92 -20.37
C ARG A 193 19.71 7.39 -20.23
N LEU A 194 18.94 6.84 -19.29
CA LEU A 194 17.56 7.25 -19.03
C LEU A 194 17.49 8.69 -18.48
N HIS A 195 18.40 9.10 -17.62
CA HIS A 195 18.45 10.47 -17.11
C HIS A 195 18.98 11.47 -18.15
N GLY A 196 19.91 11.09 -19.01
CA GLY A 196 20.40 11.95 -20.09
C GLY A 196 19.37 12.28 -21.16
N LEU A 197 18.39 11.42 -21.39
CA LEU A 197 17.27 11.62 -22.34
C LEU A 197 16.13 12.49 -21.78
N LEU A 198 16.09 12.72 -20.47
CA LEU A 198 15.07 13.57 -19.82
C LEU A 198 15.50 15.04 -19.70
N PHE A 199 16.77 15.36 -19.97
CA PHE A 199 17.33 16.72 -19.86
C PHE A 199 17.91 17.26 -21.17
N ALA A 200 17.67 16.60 -22.31
CA ALA A 200 17.97 17.09 -23.65
C ALA A 200 16.64 17.40 -24.40
#